data_10ac52c1d71ebd47af0b0565c64482bd
#
_entry.id   10ac52c1d71ebd47af0b0565c64482bd
#
_cell.length_a   1.000
_cell.length_b   1.000
_cell.length_c   1.000
_cell.angle_alpha   90.00
_cell.angle_beta   90.00
_cell.angle_gamma   90.00
#
_symmetry.space_group_name_H-M   'P 1'
#
loop_
_entity.id
_entity.type
_entity.pdbx_description
1 polymer ?
#
loop_
_entity_poly.entity_id
_entity_poly.type
_entity_poly.pdbx_seq_one_letter_code
_entity_poly.pdbx_strand_id
1 'polypeptide(L)'
;MFKKEGDGMTIQEEKAYQELQILEERYPVLVPLHKEIAEAFSMMRDSFERGGKLLLCGNGGSSADSDHIVGELMKGFCKKRRISEELSSELKALYGEAEAEYFTKHLEQGLPAIAFSAQTALHTAYSNDQDEALFYAQCLLGYGKKEDVLFGISTSGNAKNVGYALKLAKAMGIKSILLTGKDGGTGKELADLSIIAPSKETYQIQELHLPIYHCLCLMIEAYFFG
;
A
#
# COMPACT_ATOMS: atom_id res chain seq x y z
N MET A 1 17.62 8.15 12.11
CA MET A 1 18.91 8.84 11.85
C MET A 1 18.63 9.73 10.66
N PHE A 2 18.60 11.04 10.83
CA PHE A 2 18.27 11.96 9.72
C PHE A 2 19.40 11.90 8.68
N LYS A 3 19.04 11.59 7.38
CA LYS A 3 20.01 11.72 6.27
C LYS A 3 20.59 13.16 6.29
N LYS A 4 21.91 13.26 6.25
CA LYS A 4 22.58 14.53 6.02
C LYS A 4 22.28 15.01 4.61
N GLU A 5 21.89 16.27 4.45
CA GLU A 5 21.86 16.92 3.12
C GLU A 5 23.22 16.74 2.45
N GLY A 6 23.28 15.95 1.37
CA GLY A 6 24.51 15.71 0.59
C GLY A 6 24.69 14.29 0.03
N ASP A 7 23.92 13.28 0.45
CA ASP A 7 23.99 11.94 -0.15
C ASP A 7 23.07 11.85 -1.37
N GLY A 8 23.64 11.55 -2.54
CA GLY A 8 22.89 11.23 -3.76
C GLY A 8 21.93 10.06 -3.54
N MET A 9 20.92 9.89 -4.43
CA MET A 9 20.01 8.73 -4.40
C MET A 9 20.83 7.43 -4.43
N THR A 10 20.36 6.43 -3.71
CA THR A 10 20.91 5.07 -3.80
C THR A 10 20.52 4.43 -5.13
N ILE A 11 21.24 3.38 -5.57
CA ILE A 11 20.91 2.62 -6.78
C ILE A 11 19.48 2.07 -6.73
N GLN A 12 19.04 1.64 -5.54
CA GLN A 12 17.66 1.13 -5.33
C GLN A 12 16.62 2.25 -5.50
N GLU A 13 16.90 3.43 -4.96
CA GLU A 13 16.04 4.61 -5.16
C GLU A 13 16.01 5.02 -6.64
N GLU A 14 17.15 5.04 -7.33
CA GLU A 14 17.19 5.33 -8.77
C GLU A 14 16.29 4.38 -9.58
N LYS A 15 16.36 3.07 -9.32
CA LYS A 15 15.50 2.06 -9.96
C LYS A 15 14.02 2.31 -9.65
N ALA A 16 13.68 2.65 -8.41
CA ALA A 16 12.31 2.97 -8.03
C ALA A 16 11.80 4.22 -8.78
N TYR A 17 12.60 5.27 -8.86
CA TYR A 17 12.21 6.51 -9.56
C TYR A 17 12.11 6.34 -11.08
N GLN A 18 12.77 5.35 -11.69
CA GLN A 18 12.56 5.00 -13.10
C GLN A 18 11.11 4.56 -13.36
N GLU A 19 10.48 3.81 -12.43
CA GLU A 19 9.07 3.41 -12.55
C GLU A 19 8.13 4.63 -12.50
N LEU A 20 8.46 5.66 -11.71
CA LEU A 20 7.70 6.91 -11.68
C LEU A 20 7.84 7.68 -13.00
N GLN A 21 9.02 7.73 -13.59
CA GLN A 21 9.23 8.33 -14.92
C GLN A 21 8.41 7.61 -16.00
N ILE A 22 8.39 6.27 -15.97
CA ILE A 22 7.59 5.46 -16.90
C ILE A 22 6.07 5.76 -16.72
N LEU A 23 5.59 5.93 -15.49
CA LEU A 23 4.22 6.35 -15.25
C LEU A 23 3.92 7.69 -15.91
N GLU A 24 4.79 8.69 -15.72
CA GLU A 24 4.62 10.04 -16.25
C GLU A 24 4.63 10.10 -17.79
N GLU A 25 5.50 9.29 -18.42
CA GLU A 25 5.52 9.15 -19.87
C GLU A 25 4.22 8.53 -20.41
N ARG A 26 3.70 7.50 -19.72
CA ARG A 26 2.46 6.79 -20.12
C ARG A 26 1.19 7.59 -19.80
N TYR A 27 1.21 8.37 -18.74
CA TYR A 27 0.07 9.13 -18.24
C TYR A 27 0.45 10.58 -17.94
N PRO A 28 0.64 11.44 -18.95
CA PRO A 28 1.07 12.84 -18.75
C PRO A 28 0.15 13.65 -17.83
N VAL A 29 -1.12 13.25 -17.72
CA VAL A 29 -2.11 13.86 -16.81
C VAL A 29 -1.72 13.67 -15.33
N LEU A 30 -0.87 12.70 -15.00
CA LEU A 30 -0.40 12.40 -13.64
C LEU A 30 0.92 13.10 -13.28
N VAL A 31 1.61 13.73 -14.22
CA VAL A 31 2.87 14.47 -13.97
C VAL A 31 2.75 15.48 -12.81
N PRO A 32 1.64 16.23 -12.66
CA PRO A 32 1.48 17.12 -11.51
C PRO A 32 1.48 16.45 -10.13
N LEU A 33 1.32 15.12 -10.08
CA LEU A 33 1.30 14.32 -8.84
C LEU A 33 2.66 13.68 -8.51
N HIS A 34 3.73 14.03 -9.25
CA HIS A 34 5.08 13.49 -9.06
C HIS A 34 5.51 13.50 -7.58
N LYS A 35 5.35 14.65 -6.93
CA LYS A 35 5.79 14.85 -5.55
C LYS A 35 5.01 13.97 -4.57
N GLU A 36 3.70 13.92 -4.71
CA GLU A 36 2.83 13.16 -3.83
C GLU A 36 3.05 11.65 -3.99
N ILE A 37 3.27 11.17 -5.23
CA ILE A 37 3.58 9.75 -5.50
C ILE A 37 4.95 9.39 -4.93
N ALA A 38 5.96 10.24 -5.12
CA ALA A 38 7.30 10.05 -4.56
C ALA A 38 7.30 10.03 -3.02
N GLU A 39 6.49 10.89 -2.39
CA GLU A 39 6.34 10.93 -0.93
C GLU A 39 5.61 9.68 -0.42
N ALA A 40 4.55 9.24 -1.11
CA ALA A 40 3.84 7.99 -0.79
C ALA A 40 4.78 6.78 -0.88
N PHE A 41 5.58 6.68 -1.93
CA PHE A 41 6.62 5.66 -2.04
C PHE A 41 7.56 5.69 -0.84
N SER A 42 8.07 6.87 -0.45
CA SER A 42 8.98 7.01 0.69
C SER A 42 8.32 6.55 2.00
N MET A 43 7.06 6.92 2.24
CA MET A 43 6.32 6.49 3.42
C MET A 43 6.14 4.96 3.48
N MET A 44 5.80 4.33 2.35
CA MET A 44 5.64 2.87 2.24
C MET A 44 6.98 2.15 2.42
N ARG A 45 8.04 2.59 1.73
CA ARG A 45 9.40 2.06 1.86
C ARG A 45 9.87 2.09 3.31
N ASP A 46 9.79 3.25 3.95
CA ASP A 46 10.25 3.45 5.33
C ASP A 46 9.46 2.59 6.33
N SER A 47 8.18 2.31 6.06
CA SER A 47 7.37 1.38 6.83
C SER A 47 7.92 -0.05 6.70
N PHE A 48 8.09 -0.55 5.47
CA PHE A 48 8.60 -1.89 5.24
C PHE A 48 10.04 -2.09 5.78
N GLU A 49 10.91 -1.09 5.65
CA GLU A 49 12.27 -1.13 6.24
C GLU A 49 12.26 -1.25 7.77
N ARG A 50 11.23 -0.72 8.44
CA ARG A 50 11.05 -0.85 9.89
C ARG A 50 10.26 -2.10 10.30
N GLY A 51 9.96 -3.00 9.36
CA GLY A 51 9.19 -4.22 9.62
C GLY A 51 7.68 -3.95 9.78
N GLY A 52 7.21 -2.80 9.32
CA GLY A 52 5.79 -2.46 9.23
C GLY A 52 5.10 -3.12 8.04
N LYS A 53 3.81 -2.82 7.89
CA LYS A 53 2.95 -3.32 6.82
C LYS A 53 2.05 -2.22 6.27
N LEU A 54 1.48 -2.48 5.08
CA LEU A 54 0.46 -1.64 4.49
C LEU A 54 -0.93 -2.13 4.91
N LEU A 55 -1.74 -1.25 5.49
CA LEU A 55 -3.12 -1.52 5.89
C LEU A 55 -4.04 -0.73 4.97
N LEU A 56 -4.95 -1.43 4.26
CA LEU A 56 -5.72 -0.81 3.19
C LEU A 56 -7.21 -0.82 3.49
N CYS A 57 -7.89 0.26 3.12
CA CYS A 57 -9.35 0.36 3.20
C CYS A 57 -9.92 1.19 2.05
N GLY A 58 -11.10 0.78 1.59
CA GLY A 58 -11.86 1.43 0.54
C GLY A 58 -13.20 0.75 0.32
N ASN A 59 -14.13 1.39 -0.38
CA ASN A 59 -15.48 0.88 -0.60
C ASN A 59 -15.71 0.55 -2.08
N GLY A 60 -16.49 -0.48 -2.40
CA GLY A 60 -16.84 -0.84 -3.77
C GLY A 60 -15.63 -1.11 -4.65
N GLY A 61 -15.46 -0.36 -5.75
CA GLY A 61 -14.28 -0.45 -6.62
C GLY A 61 -12.97 -0.18 -5.87
N SER A 62 -12.96 0.79 -4.95
CA SER A 62 -11.80 1.08 -4.11
C SER A 62 -11.46 -0.05 -3.11
N SER A 63 -12.44 -0.90 -2.76
CA SER A 63 -12.18 -2.14 -2.01
C SER A 63 -11.46 -3.16 -2.90
N ALA A 64 -11.89 -3.31 -4.15
CA ALA A 64 -11.22 -4.17 -5.12
C ALA A 64 -9.79 -3.69 -5.43
N ASP A 65 -9.57 -2.37 -5.51
CA ASP A 65 -8.22 -1.77 -5.62
C ASP A 65 -7.36 -2.12 -4.41
N SER A 66 -7.92 -2.10 -3.19
CA SER A 66 -7.21 -2.50 -1.97
C SER A 66 -6.75 -3.96 -2.02
N ASP A 67 -7.62 -4.87 -2.45
CA ASP A 67 -7.29 -6.29 -2.62
C ASP A 67 -6.26 -6.50 -3.73
N HIS A 68 -6.34 -5.74 -4.82
CA HIS A 68 -5.37 -5.77 -5.91
C HIS A 68 -3.96 -5.35 -5.43
N ILE A 69 -3.85 -4.24 -4.71
CA ILE A 69 -2.58 -3.79 -4.10
C ILE A 69 -1.99 -4.88 -3.20
N VAL A 70 -2.80 -5.53 -2.36
CA VAL A 70 -2.34 -6.66 -1.54
C VAL A 70 -1.77 -7.78 -2.41
N GLY A 71 -2.45 -8.14 -3.50
CA GLY A 71 -1.98 -9.16 -4.44
C GLY A 71 -0.60 -8.85 -5.01
N GLU A 72 -0.35 -7.59 -5.40
CA GLU A 72 0.93 -7.18 -6.00
C GLU A 72 2.07 -7.05 -4.96
N LEU A 73 1.75 -6.75 -3.72
CA LEU A 73 2.75 -6.67 -2.65
C LEU A 73 3.11 -8.03 -2.06
N MET A 74 2.15 -8.95 -1.91
CA MET A 74 2.33 -10.23 -1.23
C MET A 74 3.00 -11.32 -2.07
N LYS A 75 3.22 -11.09 -3.36
CA LYS A 75 3.96 -11.94 -4.30
C LYS A 75 4.73 -11.09 -5.30
N GLY A 76 5.53 -11.69 -6.18
CA GLY A 76 6.15 -10.97 -7.30
C GLY A 76 5.10 -10.32 -8.21
N PHE A 77 5.27 -9.04 -8.51
CA PHE A 77 4.46 -8.29 -9.47
C PHE A 77 5.05 -8.43 -10.88
N CYS A 78 6.23 -7.87 -11.09
CA CYS A 78 6.99 -7.98 -12.34
C CYS A 78 8.33 -8.69 -12.16
N LYS A 79 8.81 -8.86 -10.93
CA LYS A 79 10.06 -9.52 -10.59
C LYS A 79 9.79 -10.77 -9.76
N LYS A 80 10.59 -11.83 -10.03
CA LYS A 80 10.54 -13.03 -9.20
C LYS A 80 11.25 -12.77 -7.87
N ARG A 81 10.51 -12.87 -6.77
CA ARG A 81 11.00 -12.62 -5.40
C ARG A 81 11.31 -13.95 -4.70
N ARG A 82 12.51 -14.48 -4.92
CA ARG A 82 12.91 -15.76 -4.32
C ARG A 82 12.90 -15.67 -2.80
N ILE A 83 12.52 -16.77 -2.11
CA ILE A 83 12.67 -16.88 -0.66
C ILE A 83 14.15 -16.79 -0.28
N SER A 84 14.43 -16.41 0.99
CA SER A 84 15.80 -16.27 1.46
C SER A 84 16.57 -17.59 1.45
N GLU A 85 17.89 -17.50 1.30
CA GLU A 85 18.77 -18.67 1.38
C GLU A 85 18.72 -19.35 2.75
N GLU A 86 18.51 -18.55 3.82
CA GLU A 86 18.34 -19.05 5.19
C GLU A 86 17.09 -19.94 5.28
N LEU A 87 15.94 -19.45 4.81
CA LEU A 87 14.69 -20.24 4.82
C LEU A 87 14.82 -21.49 3.94
N SER A 88 15.44 -21.37 2.77
CA SER A 88 15.69 -22.50 1.88
C SER A 88 16.56 -23.58 2.54
N SER A 89 17.60 -23.15 3.26
CA SER A 89 18.51 -24.04 3.99
C SER A 89 17.82 -24.73 5.16
N GLU A 90 16.97 -24.00 5.89
CA GLU A 90 16.18 -24.56 7.00
C GLU A 90 15.16 -25.60 6.50
N LEU A 91 14.47 -25.31 5.39
CA LEU A 91 13.55 -26.26 4.75
C LEU A 91 14.29 -27.54 4.34
N LYS A 92 15.51 -27.41 3.79
CA LYS A 92 16.34 -28.56 3.42
C LYS A 92 16.77 -29.39 4.63
N ALA A 93 17.13 -28.74 5.73
CA ALA A 93 17.52 -29.42 6.96
C ALA A 93 16.33 -30.16 7.61
N LEU A 94 15.13 -29.62 7.57
CA LEU A 94 13.95 -30.19 8.19
C LEU A 94 13.26 -31.27 7.32
N TYR A 95 13.19 -31.06 6.01
CA TYR A 95 12.34 -31.85 5.12
C TYR A 95 13.07 -32.52 3.94
N GLY A 96 14.37 -32.22 3.77
CA GLY A 96 15.20 -32.76 2.70
C GLY A 96 15.20 -31.94 1.42
N GLU A 97 16.06 -32.31 0.46
CA GLU A 97 16.34 -31.54 -0.76
C GLU A 97 15.09 -31.33 -1.63
N ALA A 98 14.33 -32.40 -1.88
CA ALA A 98 13.18 -32.36 -2.81
C ALA A 98 12.08 -31.42 -2.34
N GLU A 99 11.74 -31.43 -1.05
CA GLU A 99 10.75 -30.50 -0.47
C GLU A 99 11.28 -29.07 -0.47
N ALA A 100 12.53 -28.84 -0.08
CA ALA A 100 13.14 -27.51 -0.10
C ALA A 100 13.16 -26.93 -1.52
N GLU A 101 13.49 -27.72 -2.53
CA GLU A 101 13.46 -27.29 -3.93
C GLU A 101 12.04 -26.93 -4.38
N TYR A 102 11.03 -27.71 -3.97
CA TYR A 102 9.63 -27.42 -4.29
C TYR A 102 9.18 -26.07 -3.70
N PHE A 103 9.45 -25.82 -2.41
CA PHE A 103 9.13 -24.54 -1.76
C PHE A 103 9.88 -23.38 -2.40
N THR A 104 11.19 -23.53 -2.63
CA THR A 104 12.03 -22.47 -3.23
C THR A 104 11.59 -22.11 -4.65
N LYS A 105 11.05 -23.07 -5.39
CA LYS A 105 10.54 -22.88 -6.73
C LYS A 105 9.19 -22.14 -6.76
N HIS A 106 8.32 -22.41 -5.78
CA HIS A 106 6.91 -22.01 -5.83
C HIS A 106 6.53 -20.92 -4.83
N LEU A 107 7.33 -20.65 -3.80
CA LEU A 107 7.11 -19.52 -2.90
C LEU A 107 7.88 -18.29 -3.34
N GLU A 108 7.32 -17.15 -3.00
CA GLU A 108 7.92 -15.83 -3.25
C GLU A 108 7.89 -14.99 -1.97
N GLN A 109 8.86 -14.10 -1.79
CA GLN A 109 8.86 -13.14 -0.70
C GLN A 109 7.73 -12.12 -0.90
N GLY A 110 6.93 -11.92 0.14
CA GLY A 110 5.90 -10.90 0.18
C GLY A 110 6.33 -9.69 1.02
N LEU A 111 5.79 -8.53 0.67
CA LEU A 111 5.77 -7.37 1.54
C LEU A 111 4.40 -7.35 2.24
N PRO A 112 4.36 -7.28 3.59
CA PRO A 112 3.12 -7.53 4.31
C PRO A 112 2.10 -6.43 4.05
N ALA A 113 0.93 -6.82 3.53
CA ALA A 113 -0.19 -5.93 3.26
C ALA A 113 -1.52 -6.61 3.61
N ILE A 114 -2.49 -5.86 4.14
CA ILE A 114 -3.80 -6.37 4.56
C ILE A 114 -4.90 -5.41 4.07
N ALA A 115 -5.82 -5.91 3.25
CA ALA A 115 -7.05 -5.20 2.93
C ALA A 115 -8.12 -5.49 3.99
N PHE A 116 -8.67 -4.46 4.61
CA PHE A 116 -9.69 -4.61 5.65
C PHE A 116 -10.99 -5.15 5.10
N SER A 117 -11.31 -4.86 3.84
CA SER A 117 -12.48 -5.39 3.13
C SER A 117 -12.51 -6.92 3.01
N ALA A 118 -11.36 -7.58 3.02
CA ALA A 118 -11.26 -9.04 2.97
C ALA A 118 -11.72 -9.73 4.27
N GLN A 119 -11.98 -8.98 5.35
CA GLN A 119 -12.40 -9.50 6.66
C GLN A 119 -13.92 -9.71 6.74
N THR A 120 -14.51 -10.50 5.83
CA THR A 120 -15.97 -10.61 5.64
C THR A 120 -16.74 -11.01 6.91
N ALA A 121 -16.26 -12.01 7.64
CA ALA A 121 -16.91 -12.47 8.87
C ALA A 121 -16.89 -11.41 9.97
N LEU A 122 -15.73 -10.76 10.14
CA LEU A 122 -15.59 -9.65 11.10
C LEU A 122 -16.51 -8.48 10.70
N HIS A 123 -16.58 -8.15 9.40
CA HIS A 123 -17.41 -7.06 8.90
C HIS A 123 -18.89 -7.30 9.23
N THR A 124 -19.41 -8.48 8.90
CA THR A 124 -20.84 -8.79 9.13
C THR A 124 -21.18 -8.84 10.62
N ALA A 125 -20.33 -9.41 11.46
CA ALA A 125 -20.51 -9.43 12.90
C ALA A 125 -20.47 -8.02 13.50
N TYR A 126 -19.44 -7.24 13.15
CA TYR A 126 -19.26 -5.88 13.66
C TYR A 126 -20.41 -4.95 13.25
N SER A 127 -20.87 -5.03 12.00
CA SER A 127 -21.99 -4.23 11.49
C SER A 127 -23.33 -4.58 12.15
N ASN A 128 -23.49 -5.83 12.64
CA ASN A 128 -24.66 -6.23 13.40
C ASN A 128 -24.62 -5.70 14.84
N ASP A 129 -23.45 -5.66 15.45
CA ASP A 129 -23.28 -5.39 16.90
C ASP A 129 -22.94 -3.92 17.20
N GLN A 130 -22.38 -3.18 16.23
CA GLN A 130 -21.82 -1.85 16.39
C GLN A 130 -22.16 -0.93 15.21
N ASP A 131 -21.60 0.30 15.19
CA ASP A 131 -21.72 1.23 14.06
C ASP A 131 -20.80 0.78 12.89
N GLU A 132 -21.40 0.33 11.80
CA GLU A 132 -20.71 -0.10 10.56
C GLU A 132 -19.71 0.95 10.05
N ALA A 133 -19.97 2.24 10.26
CA ALA A 133 -19.07 3.30 9.86
C ALA A 133 -17.69 3.23 10.54
N LEU A 134 -17.57 2.52 11.67
CA LEU A 134 -16.31 2.31 12.40
C LEU A 134 -15.59 1.02 12.01
N PHE A 135 -16.11 0.23 11.08
CA PHE A 135 -15.53 -1.07 10.76
C PHE A 135 -14.03 -0.99 10.37
N TYR A 136 -13.64 -0.06 9.50
CA TYR A 136 -12.23 0.10 9.13
C TYR A 136 -11.36 0.63 10.28
N ALA A 137 -11.92 1.47 11.13
CA ALA A 137 -11.24 1.90 12.35
C ALA A 137 -11.07 0.73 13.34
N GLN A 138 -12.06 -0.16 13.45
CA GLN A 138 -11.95 -1.38 14.28
C GLN A 138 -10.85 -2.32 13.76
N CYS A 139 -10.78 -2.54 12.43
CA CYS A 139 -9.69 -3.31 11.83
C CYS A 139 -8.33 -2.67 12.11
N LEU A 140 -8.22 -1.36 11.96
CA LEU A 140 -7.00 -0.62 12.25
C LEU A 140 -6.58 -0.76 13.72
N LEU A 141 -7.53 -0.68 14.65
CA LEU A 141 -7.26 -0.85 16.09
C LEU A 141 -6.70 -2.25 16.40
N GLY A 142 -7.20 -3.28 15.70
CA GLY A 142 -6.76 -4.66 15.90
C GLY A 142 -5.43 -5.01 15.25
N TYR A 143 -5.16 -4.50 14.04
CA TYR A 143 -3.98 -4.86 13.25
C TYR A 143 -2.84 -3.84 13.31
N GLY A 144 -3.16 -2.57 13.57
CA GLY A 144 -2.25 -1.44 13.38
C GLY A 144 -1.16 -1.33 14.44
N LYS A 145 0.06 -1.06 13.97
CA LYS A 145 1.22 -0.70 14.77
C LYS A 145 1.80 0.61 14.27
N LYS A 146 2.61 1.27 15.09
CA LYS A 146 3.19 2.60 14.78
C LYS A 146 4.06 2.62 13.53
N GLU A 147 4.68 1.49 13.20
CA GLU A 147 5.55 1.31 12.04
C GLU A 147 4.77 1.18 10.72
N ASP A 148 3.46 0.90 10.81
CA ASP A 148 2.60 0.67 9.63
C ASP A 148 2.22 1.95 8.91
N VAL A 149 1.68 1.78 7.69
CA VAL A 149 1.01 2.84 6.95
C VAL A 149 -0.42 2.43 6.67
N LEU A 150 -1.38 3.32 6.99
CA LEU A 150 -2.76 3.20 6.51
C LEU A 150 -2.88 3.80 5.12
N PHE A 151 -3.38 3.04 4.15
CA PHE A 151 -3.64 3.47 2.78
C PHE A 151 -5.16 3.47 2.55
N GLY A 152 -5.78 4.63 2.66
CA GLY A 152 -7.21 4.82 2.40
C GLY A 152 -7.48 5.14 0.93
N ILE A 153 -8.52 4.54 0.35
CA ILE A 153 -8.95 4.82 -1.02
C ILE A 153 -10.41 5.30 -1.01
N SER A 154 -10.63 6.52 -1.50
CA SER A 154 -11.98 7.10 -1.57
C SER A 154 -12.08 8.12 -2.70
N THR A 155 -12.78 7.81 -3.78
CA THR A 155 -12.89 8.69 -4.96
C THR A 155 -13.39 10.11 -4.66
N SER A 156 -14.24 10.28 -3.64
CA SER A 156 -14.73 11.59 -3.21
C SER A 156 -13.97 12.19 -2.03
N GLY A 157 -13.14 11.40 -1.34
CA GLY A 157 -12.51 11.79 -0.08
C GLY A 157 -13.49 11.95 1.10
N ASN A 158 -14.77 11.59 0.92
CA ASN A 158 -15.84 11.81 1.91
C ASN A 158 -16.45 10.50 2.47
N ALA A 159 -15.85 9.35 2.19
CA ALA A 159 -16.32 8.09 2.76
C ALA A 159 -16.14 8.08 4.29
N LYS A 160 -17.24 8.01 5.03
CA LYS A 160 -17.27 8.17 6.49
C LYS A 160 -16.40 7.15 7.20
N ASN A 161 -16.44 5.87 6.78
CA ASN A 161 -15.67 4.79 7.36
C ASN A 161 -14.15 4.93 7.10
N VAL A 162 -13.75 5.37 5.90
CA VAL A 162 -12.34 5.71 5.59
C VAL A 162 -11.89 6.89 6.45
N GLY A 163 -12.73 7.93 6.58
CA GLY A 163 -12.43 9.10 7.41
C GLY A 163 -12.23 8.75 8.89
N TYR A 164 -12.99 7.79 9.44
CA TYR A 164 -12.79 7.32 10.81
C TYR A 164 -11.47 6.53 10.95
N ALA A 165 -11.10 5.72 9.97
CA ALA A 165 -9.82 5.03 9.98
C ALA A 165 -8.64 6.04 9.94
N LEU A 166 -8.71 7.10 9.12
CA LEU A 166 -7.70 8.16 9.08
C LEU A 166 -7.59 8.91 10.41
N LYS A 167 -8.71 9.24 11.05
CA LYS A 167 -8.70 9.87 12.39
C LYS A 167 -8.04 8.98 13.43
N LEU A 168 -8.35 7.69 13.42
CA LEU A 168 -7.77 6.73 14.35
C LEU A 168 -6.28 6.51 14.08
N ALA A 169 -5.85 6.44 12.81
CA ALA A 169 -4.45 6.34 12.43
C ALA A 169 -3.63 7.48 13.05
N LYS A 170 -4.12 8.71 12.92
CA LYS A 170 -3.50 9.89 13.53
C LYS A 170 -3.39 9.77 15.06
N ALA A 171 -4.45 9.31 15.73
CA ALA A 171 -4.45 9.12 17.17
C ALA A 171 -3.49 8.01 17.63
N MET A 172 -3.29 6.96 16.81
CA MET A 172 -2.35 5.86 17.06
C MET A 172 -0.90 6.18 16.64
N GLY A 173 -0.66 7.33 15.99
CA GLY A 173 0.66 7.69 15.44
C GLY A 173 1.06 6.85 14.21
N ILE A 174 0.09 6.26 13.54
CA ILE A 174 0.26 5.51 12.29
C ILE A 174 0.17 6.51 11.14
N LYS A 175 1.15 6.49 10.24
CA LYS A 175 1.16 7.33 9.05
C LYS A 175 0.05 6.93 8.09
N SER A 176 -0.52 7.91 7.38
CA SER A 176 -1.66 7.67 6.50
C SER A 176 -1.51 8.35 5.14
N ILE A 177 -1.89 7.60 4.10
CA ILE A 177 -2.00 8.04 2.71
C ILE A 177 -3.45 7.93 2.29
N LEU A 178 -3.98 8.96 1.62
CA LEU A 178 -5.31 8.93 0.99
C LEU A 178 -5.16 9.03 -0.53
N LEU A 179 -5.58 8.01 -1.25
CA LEU A 179 -5.75 8.04 -2.70
C LEU A 179 -7.20 8.45 -3.01
N THR A 180 -7.37 9.58 -3.69
CA THR A 180 -8.68 10.23 -3.87
C THR A 180 -8.79 10.95 -5.22
N GLY A 181 -9.85 11.70 -5.41
CA GLY A 181 -10.10 12.54 -6.58
C GLY A 181 -10.89 13.79 -6.21
N LYS A 182 -11.50 14.45 -7.20
CA LYS A 182 -12.24 15.70 -7.04
C LYS A 182 -11.38 16.79 -6.39
N ASP A 183 -11.75 17.23 -5.19
CA ASP A 183 -11.03 18.20 -4.37
C ASP A 183 -10.34 17.58 -3.14
N GLY A 184 -10.43 16.25 -3.01
CA GLY A 184 -9.91 15.48 -1.89
C GLY A 184 -10.89 15.32 -0.73
N GLY A 185 -12.01 16.03 -0.75
CA GLY A 185 -13.02 15.98 0.30
C GLY A 185 -12.47 16.28 1.69
N THR A 186 -13.22 15.87 2.72
CA THR A 186 -12.79 16.01 4.13
C THR A 186 -11.60 15.11 4.47
N GLY A 187 -11.39 14.02 3.73
CA GLY A 187 -10.28 13.07 3.94
C GLY A 187 -8.91 13.70 3.73
N LYS A 188 -8.81 14.67 2.82
CA LYS A 188 -7.56 15.40 2.54
C LYS A 188 -6.96 16.05 3.79
N GLU A 189 -7.80 16.59 4.68
CA GLU A 189 -7.36 17.25 5.91
C GLU A 189 -7.05 16.25 7.05
N LEU A 190 -7.46 14.99 6.88
CA LEU A 190 -7.29 13.93 7.87
C LEU A 190 -6.04 13.08 7.64
N ALA A 191 -5.66 12.87 6.37
CA ALA A 191 -4.49 12.08 6.00
C ALA A 191 -3.18 12.88 6.15
N ASP A 192 -2.06 12.19 6.41
CA ASP A 192 -0.74 12.81 6.38
C ASP A 192 -0.33 13.20 4.95
N LEU A 193 -0.74 12.40 3.96
CA LEU A 193 -0.50 12.64 2.54
C LEU A 193 -1.76 12.31 1.74
N SER A 194 -2.09 13.14 0.74
CA SER A 194 -3.20 12.89 -0.19
C SER A 194 -2.75 12.95 -1.64
N ILE A 195 -3.02 11.90 -2.41
CA ILE A 195 -2.84 11.83 -3.85
C ILE A 195 -4.21 12.06 -4.49
N ILE A 196 -4.40 13.22 -5.14
CA ILE A 196 -5.70 13.63 -5.69
C ILE A 196 -5.68 13.44 -7.21
N ALA A 197 -6.24 12.34 -7.70
CA ALA A 197 -6.36 12.07 -9.13
C ALA A 197 -7.11 13.21 -9.86
N PRO A 198 -6.59 13.72 -10.98
CA PRO A 198 -7.09 14.94 -11.64
C PRO A 198 -8.36 14.65 -12.46
N SER A 199 -9.43 14.23 -11.80
CA SER A 199 -10.77 14.04 -12.38
C SER A 199 -11.86 14.34 -11.35
N LYS A 200 -13.09 14.57 -11.84
CA LYS A 200 -14.29 14.80 -11.04
C LYS A 200 -15.30 13.65 -11.09
N GLU A 201 -15.23 12.81 -12.13
CA GLU A 201 -16.12 11.69 -12.33
C GLU A 201 -15.57 10.43 -11.64
N THR A 202 -16.42 9.75 -10.87
CA THR A 202 -16.00 8.61 -10.03
C THR A 202 -15.29 7.52 -10.83
N TYR A 203 -15.81 7.13 -12.00
CA TYR A 203 -15.18 6.07 -12.81
C TYR A 203 -13.83 6.52 -13.39
N GLN A 204 -13.69 7.78 -13.82
CA GLN A 204 -12.41 8.31 -14.31
C GLN A 204 -11.36 8.43 -13.20
N ILE A 205 -11.80 8.79 -11.99
CA ILE A 205 -10.91 8.78 -10.81
C ILE A 205 -10.39 7.37 -10.58
N GLN A 206 -11.25 6.34 -10.61
CA GLN A 206 -10.86 4.94 -10.46
C GLN A 206 -9.93 4.47 -11.58
N GLU A 207 -10.17 4.88 -12.83
CA GLU A 207 -9.26 4.62 -13.96
C GLU A 207 -7.86 5.21 -13.75
N LEU A 208 -7.74 6.33 -13.04
CA LEU A 208 -6.46 6.97 -12.70
C LEU A 208 -5.84 6.40 -11.40
N HIS A 209 -6.63 5.88 -10.48
CA HIS A 209 -6.13 5.19 -9.29
C HIS A 209 -5.29 3.98 -9.66
N LEU A 210 -5.72 3.20 -10.66
CA LEU A 210 -5.03 1.99 -11.11
C LEU A 210 -3.55 2.23 -11.48
N PRO A 211 -3.20 3.11 -12.42
CA PRO A 211 -1.80 3.35 -12.76
C PRO A 211 -1.00 3.97 -11.60
N ILE A 212 -1.63 4.77 -10.72
CA ILE A 212 -0.96 5.36 -9.56
C ILE A 212 -0.52 4.24 -8.59
N TYR A 213 -1.44 3.37 -8.16
CA TYR A 213 -1.05 2.33 -7.21
C TYR A 213 -0.18 1.22 -7.84
N HIS A 214 -0.33 0.93 -9.14
CA HIS A 214 0.61 0.07 -9.86
C HIS A 214 2.02 0.66 -9.84
N CYS A 215 2.17 1.95 -10.08
CA CYS A 215 3.45 2.63 -9.99
C CYS A 215 4.06 2.51 -8.59
N LEU A 216 3.28 2.77 -7.54
CA LEU A 216 3.74 2.61 -6.16
C LEU A 216 4.21 1.17 -5.87
N CYS A 217 3.45 0.15 -6.32
CA CYS A 217 3.85 -1.25 -6.17
C CYS A 217 5.14 -1.57 -6.94
N LEU A 218 5.29 -1.06 -8.18
CA LEU A 218 6.51 -1.23 -8.99
C LEU A 218 7.71 -0.52 -8.37
N MET A 219 7.55 0.70 -7.87
CA MET A 219 8.60 1.43 -7.16
C MET A 219 9.10 0.67 -5.93
N ILE A 220 8.18 0.14 -5.13
CA ILE A 220 8.48 -0.68 -3.95
C ILE A 220 9.17 -1.98 -4.37
N GLU A 221 8.67 -2.66 -5.41
CA GLU A 221 9.32 -3.88 -5.92
C GLU A 221 10.72 -3.61 -6.46
N ALA A 222 10.91 -2.52 -7.22
CA ALA A 222 12.21 -2.13 -7.74
C ALA A 222 13.21 -1.79 -6.63
N TYR A 223 12.74 -1.21 -5.52
CA TYR A 223 13.56 -0.87 -4.37
C TYR A 223 14.02 -2.11 -3.60
N PHE A 224 13.11 -3.02 -3.26
CA PHE A 224 13.41 -4.17 -2.39
C PHE A 224 13.97 -5.39 -3.14
N PHE A 225 13.64 -5.54 -4.43
CA PHE A 225 13.94 -6.74 -5.23
C PHE A 225 14.57 -6.41 -6.59
N GLY A 226 14.95 -5.16 -6.82
CA GLY A 226 15.50 -4.65 -8.08
C GLY A 226 16.99 -4.90 -8.32
#